data_effdd8c0c417852bb09ed375d9378001
#
_entry.id   effdd8c0c417852bb09ed375d9378001
#
_cell.length_a   1.000
_cell.length_b   1.000
_cell.length_c   1.000
_cell.angle_alpha   90.00
_cell.angle_beta   90.00
_cell.angle_gamma   90.00
#
_symmetry.space_group_name_H-M   'P 1'
#
loop_
_entity.id
_entity.type
_entity.pdbx_description
1 polymer ?
#
loop_
_entity_poly.entity_id
_entity_poly.type
_entity_poly.pdbx_seq_one_letter_code
_entity_poly.pdbx_strand_id
1 'polypeptide(L)'
;MKKENIVLKETDWNSQEDNTSLCSLMNTEEGIREIFGGRDDRLMTASNSWLIKANDNNIGFINLVTEKTNYNFLFLDMGIIKAYRGKGYGKKFLEEVQYMTEREEDFPYVLMETRCNNDSANGISKSVGCYLTTFDDRNVYLLQKSRLQEFIDTNQMEELAKHYEMENIKKAIVKQ
;
A
#
# COMPACT_ATOMS: atom_id res chain seq x y z
N MET A 1 22.13 23.42 8.68
CA MET A 1 20.75 22.88 8.51
C MET A 1 20.57 21.71 9.46
N LYS A 2 19.55 21.74 10.34
CA LYS A 2 19.21 20.55 11.14
C LYS A 2 18.69 19.48 10.17
N LYS A 3 19.25 18.27 10.24
CA LYS A 3 18.79 17.14 9.44
C LYS A 3 17.38 16.80 9.93
N GLU A 4 16.38 16.85 9.05
CA GLU A 4 15.02 16.42 9.39
C GLU A 4 15.04 14.94 9.80
N ASN A 5 14.43 14.64 10.94
CA ASN A 5 14.24 13.27 11.38
C ASN A 5 12.97 12.74 10.72
N ILE A 6 13.12 11.83 9.74
CA ILE A 6 12.00 11.24 9.02
C ILE A 6 11.88 9.77 9.47
N VAL A 7 10.75 9.45 10.07
CA VAL A 7 10.48 8.13 10.68
C VAL A 7 9.13 7.57 10.25
N LEU A 8 9.02 6.24 10.31
CA LEU A 8 7.78 5.50 10.21
C LEU A 8 7.27 5.23 11.63
N LYS A 9 6.05 5.70 11.96
CA LYS A 9 5.38 5.48 13.24
C LYS A 9 4.20 4.55 13.01
N GLU A 10 4.21 3.38 13.65
CA GLU A 10 3.02 2.52 13.68
C GLU A 10 1.86 3.26 14.38
N THR A 11 0.66 3.14 13.82
CA THR A 11 -0.53 3.79 14.36
C THR A 11 -1.21 2.89 15.37
N ASP A 12 -1.79 3.51 16.38
CA ASP A 12 -2.72 2.85 17.31
C ASP A 12 -4.16 3.09 16.83
N TRP A 13 -4.86 2.03 16.46
CA TRP A 13 -6.27 2.10 16.03
C TRP A 13 -7.22 2.61 17.12
N ASN A 14 -6.83 2.57 18.38
CA ASN A 14 -7.58 3.15 19.48
C ASN A 14 -7.28 4.65 19.66
N SER A 15 -6.24 5.17 18.99
CA SER A 15 -5.87 6.58 19.02
C SER A 15 -6.72 7.41 18.07
N GLN A 16 -7.55 8.29 18.63
CA GLN A 16 -8.32 9.24 17.84
C GLN A 16 -7.41 10.19 17.03
N GLU A 17 -6.24 10.54 17.57
CA GLU A 17 -5.25 11.40 16.90
C GLU A 17 -4.69 10.73 15.66
N ASP A 18 -4.26 9.46 15.75
CA ASP A 18 -3.70 8.71 14.62
C ASP A 18 -4.75 8.52 13.52
N ASN A 19 -5.98 8.13 13.89
CA ASN A 19 -7.08 7.97 12.93
C ASN A 19 -7.45 9.29 12.24
N THR A 20 -7.52 10.40 12.98
CA THR A 20 -7.78 11.73 12.41
C THR A 20 -6.66 12.12 11.44
N SER A 21 -5.41 11.84 11.78
CA SER A 21 -4.25 12.13 10.93
C SER A 21 -4.28 11.33 9.62
N LEU A 22 -4.59 10.04 9.66
CA LEU A 22 -4.75 9.19 8.48
C LEU A 22 -5.88 9.69 7.58
N CYS A 23 -7.07 9.93 8.13
CA CYS A 23 -8.21 10.46 7.38
C CYS A 23 -7.88 11.83 6.75
N SER A 24 -7.20 12.71 7.48
CA SER A 24 -6.80 14.01 6.97
C SER A 24 -5.87 13.87 5.77
N LEU A 25 -4.81 13.06 5.86
CA LEU A 25 -3.89 12.82 4.75
C LEU A 25 -4.59 12.26 3.50
N MET A 26 -5.51 11.31 3.69
CA MET A 26 -6.23 10.66 2.58
C MET A 26 -7.23 11.59 1.90
N ASN A 27 -7.86 12.52 2.63
CA ASN A 27 -8.99 13.31 2.14
C ASN A 27 -8.65 14.77 1.82
N THR A 28 -7.57 15.33 2.36
CA THR A 28 -7.27 16.76 2.21
C THR A 28 -5.99 17.07 1.45
N GLU A 29 -4.98 16.20 1.52
CA GLU A 29 -3.69 16.47 0.90
C GLU A 29 -3.73 16.30 -0.62
N GLU A 30 -3.24 17.32 -1.34
CA GLU A 30 -3.17 17.32 -2.80
C GLU A 30 -2.38 16.11 -3.34
N GLY A 31 -2.94 15.43 -4.34
CA GLY A 31 -2.35 14.25 -4.99
C GLY A 31 -2.50 12.95 -4.19
N ILE A 32 -2.84 13.03 -2.89
CA ILE A 32 -3.31 11.89 -2.11
C ILE A 32 -4.82 11.80 -2.21
N ARG A 33 -5.52 12.92 -2.01
CA ARG A 33 -6.98 13.02 -2.12
C ARG A 33 -7.51 12.54 -3.48
N GLU A 34 -6.83 12.82 -4.59
CA GLU A 34 -7.26 12.39 -5.92
C GLU A 34 -7.24 10.86 -6.09
N ILE A 35 -6.46 10.15 -5.27
CA ILE A 35 -6.34 8.69 -5.32
C ILE A 35 -7.22 8.04 -4.24
N PHE A 36 -7.21 8.59 -3.02
CA PHE A 36 -7.79 7.95 -1.84
C PHE A 36 -9.00 8.71 -1.26
N GLY A 37 -9.26 9.96 -1.67
CA GLY A 37 -10.38 10.74 -1.15
C GLY A 37 -11.73 10.03 -1.33
N GLY A 38 -12.51 9.94 -0.25
CA GLY A 38 -13.78 9.23 -0.23
C GLY A 38 -13.66 7.70 -0.14
N ARG A 39 -12.48 7.14 0.11
CA ARG A 39 -12.23 5.71 0.31
C ARG A 39 -11.98 5.36 1.78
N ASP A 40 -12.79 5.92 2.67
CA ASP A 40 -12.70 5.66 4.12
C ASP A 40 -12.91 4.17 4.46
N ASP A 41 -13.60 3.42 3.58
CA ASP A 41 -13.76 1.98 3.67
C ASP A 41 -12.43 1.23 3.68
N ARG A 42 -11.41 1.74 3.00
CA ARG A 42 -10.07 1.14 3.01
C ARG A 42 -9.36 1.28 4.36
N LEU A 43 -9.56 2.37 5.06
CA LEU A 43 -9.07 2.50 6.44
C LEU A 43 -9.74 1.50 7.38
N MET A 44 -11.04 1.28 7.22
CA MET A 44 -11.80 0.33 8.06
C MET A 44 -11.38 -1.14 7.85
N THR A 45 -10.72 -1.45 6.74
CA THR A 45 -10.22 -2.80 6.42
C THR A 45 -8.71 -2.92 6.55
N ALA A 46 -8.02 -1.87 6.99
CA ALA A 46 -6.58 -1.92 7.20
C ALA A 46 -6.25 -2.78 8.43
N SER A 47 -5.34 -3.73 8.27
CA SER A 47 -4.81 -4.56 9.35
C SER A 47 -3.67 -3.86 10.09
N ASN A 48 -2.81 -3.17 9.34
CA ASN A 48 -1.68 -2.42 9.85
C ASN A 48 -1.61 -1.05 9.15
N SER A 49 -1.24 -0.03 9.89
CA SER A 49 -1.04 1.31 9.34
C SER A 49 0.11 2.02 10.02
N TRP A 50 0.79 2.85 9.24
CA TRP A 50 1.88 3.70 9.70
C TRP A 50 1.71 5.12 9.20
N LEU A 51 2.05 6.08 10.05
CA LEU A 51 2.25 7.47 9.67
C LEU A 51 3.73 7.70 9.33
N ILE A 52 3.99 8.37 8.22
CA ILE A 52 5.32 8.89 7.90
C ILE A 52 5.43 10.28 8.51
N LYS A 53 6.35 10.47 9.43
CA LYS A 53 6.54 11.72 10.17
C LYS A 53 7.87 12.38 9.83
N ALA A 54 7.81 13.69 9.56
CA ALA A 54 9.00 14.56 9.52
C ALA A 54 8.98 15.42 10.78
N ASN A 55 9.87 15.11 11.73
CA ASN A 55 9.78 15.60 13.10
C ASN A 55 8.37 15.30 13.67
N ASP A 56 7.57 16.33 14.00
CA ASP A 56 6.21 16.18 14.53
C ASP A 56 5.10 16.26 13.46
N ASN A 57 5.45 16.51 12.20
CA ASN A 57 4.47 16.65 11.11
C ASN A 57 4.21 15.32 10.41
N ASN A 58 2.94 14.99 10.20
CA ASN A 58 2.54 13.87 9.38
C ASN A 58 2.68 14.23 7.90
N ILE A 59 3.56 13.53 7.18
CA ILE A 59 3.90 13.81 5.77
C ILE A 59 3.47 12.71 4.81
N GLY A 60 2.92 11.63 5.33
CA GLY A 60 2.45 10.50 4.53
C GLY A 60 1.96 9.36 5.40
N PHE A 61 1.56 8.28 4.74
CA PHE A 61 1.08 7.05 5.38
C PHE A 61 1.41 5.82 4.53
N ILE A 62 1.39 4.66 5.19
CA ILE A 62 1.33 3.33 4.56
C ILE A 62 0.24 2.55 5.29
N ASN A 63 -0.66 1.91 4.55
CA ASN A 63 -1.68 1.01 5.06
C ASN A 63 -1.55 -0.36 4.39
N LEU A 64 -1.73 -1.44 5.16
CA LEU A 64 -1.96 -2.78 4.64
C LEU A 64 -3.44 -3.10 4.80
N VAL A 65 -4.12 -3.31 3.68
CA VAL A 65 -5.58 -3.38 3.60
C VAL A 65 -6.01 -4.79 3.20
N THR A 66 -6.91 -5.39 3.98
CA THR A 66 -7.64 -6.59 3.53
C THR A 66 -8.78 -6.16 2.63
N GLU A 67 -8.77 -6.59 1.40
CA GLU A 67 -10.02 -6.59 0.64
C GLU A 67 -10.84 -7.81 1.11
N LYS A 68 -12.14 -7.63 1.35
CA LYS A 68 -13.11 -8.58 1.93
C LYS A 68 -13.15 -9.97 1.25
N THR A 69 -12.00 -10.63 1.18
CA THR A 69 -11.77 -11.92 0.53
C THR A 69 -11.04 -12.84 1.50
N ASN A 70 -11.23 -14.13 1.37
CA ASN A 70 -10.52 -15.14 2.17
C ASN A 70 -9.10 -15.42 1.67
N TYR A 71 -8.49 -14.47 0.94
CA TYR A 71 -7.16 -14.64 0.38
C TYR A 71 -6.08 -14.31 1.42
N ASN A 72 -4.95 -14.97 1.32
CA ASN A 72 -3.80 -14.76 2.21
C ASN A 72 -2.90 -13.63 1.70
N PHE A 73 -3.48 -12.52 1.23
CA PHE A 73 -2.71 -11.35 0.84
C PHE A 73 -3.39 -10.03 1.24
N LEU A 74 -2.58 -9.01 1.43
CA LEU A 74 -2.96 -7.63 1.75
C LEU A 74 -2.54 -6.71 0.61
N PHE A 75 -3.30 -5.66 0.37
CA PHE A 75 -2.91 -4.60 -0.55
C PHE A 75 -2.27 -3.44 0.20
N LEU A 76 -1.18 -2.91 -0.34
CA LEU A 76 -0.48 -1.77 0.24
C LEU A 76 -0.96 -0.48 -0.41
N ASP A 77 -1.50 0.42 0.41
CA ASP A 77 -1.76 1.81 0.05
C ASP A 77 -0.66 2.70 0.63
N MET A 78 -0.12 3.62 -0.16
CA MET A 78 0.88 4.59 0.29
C MET A 78 0.60 5.96 -0.30
N GLY A 79 0.70 6.98 0.55
CA GLY A 79 0.65 8.38 0.14
C GLY A 79 1.73 9.20 0.82
N ILE A 80 2.36 10.11 0.07
CA ILE A 80 3.31 11.12 0.59
C ILE A 80 2.90 12.48 0.04
N ILE A 81 2.83 13.50 0.90
CA ILE A 81 2.49 14.87 0.49
C ILE A 81 3.52 15.42 -0.50
N LYS A 82 3.07 16.28 -1.40
CA LYS A 82 3.83 16.75 -2.57
C LYS A 82 5.22 17.32 -2.21
N ALA A 83 5.31 18.10 -1.14
CA ALA A 83 6.57 18.74 -0.70
C ALA A 83 7.69 17.75 -0.31
N TYR A 84 7.33 16.49 -0.02
CA TYR A 84 8.27 15.45 0.42
C TYR A 84 8.49 14.35 -0.64
N ARG A 85 7.87 14.46 -1.82
CA ARG A 85 8.09 13.52 -2.94
C ARG A 85 9.45 13.76 -3.60
N GLY A 86 9.93 12.73 -4.31
CA GLY A 86 11.21 12.81 -5.04
C GLY A 86 12.47 12.75 -4.17
N LYS A 87 12.33 12.64 -2.84
CA LYS A 87 13.46 12.60 -1.88
C LYS A 87 13.85 11.19 -1.43
N GLY A 88 13.30 10.16 -2.06
CA GLY A 88 13.59 8.74 -1.75
C GLY A 88 12.81 8.15 -0.56
N TYR A 89 11.98 8.93 0.12
CA TYR A 89 11.26 8.44 1.31
C TYR A 89 10.32 7.29 1.03
N GLY A 90 9.61 7.31 -0.11
CA GLY A 90 8.72 6.21 -0.49
C GLY A 90 9.45 4.88 -0.57
N LYS A 91 10.60 4.86 -1.25
CA LYS A 91 11.43 3.65 -1.35
C LYS A 91 11.91 3.20 0.03
N LYS A 92 12.49 4.13 0.82
CA LYS A 92 13.00 3.84 2.17
C LYS A 92 11.96 3.14 3.04
N PHE A 93 10.74 3.68 3.10
CA PHE A 93 9.71 3.14 3.98
C PHE A 93 9.07 1.85 3.44
N LEU A 94 9.00 1.67 2.11
CA LEU A 94 8.63 0.38 1.55
C LEU A 94 9.66 -0.71 1.89
N GLU A 95 10.95 -0.39 1.87
CA GLU A 95 12.02 -1.30 2.32
C GLU A 95 11.91 -1.63 3.82
N GLU A 96 11.51 -0.68 4.66
CA GLU A 96 11.24 -0.93 6.09
C GLU A 96 10.04 -1.87 6.28
N VAL A 97 8.92 -1.64 5.58
CA VAL A 97 7.74 -2.52 5.64
C VAL A 97 8.06 -3.90 5.08
N GLN A 98 8.80 -3.99 3.96
CA GLN A 98 9.30 -5.25 3.43
C GLN A 98 10.07 -6.04 4.49
N TYR A 99 11.06 -5.40 5.10
CA TYR A 99 11.88 -6.03 6.15
C TYR A 99 11.06 -6.54 7.33
N MET A 100 10.07 -5.75 7.79
CA MET A 100 9.19 -6.17 8.89
C MET A 100 8.35 -7.39 8.51
N THR A 101 7.71 -7.35 7.35
CA THR A 101 6.77 -8.40 6.90
C THR A 101 7.47 -9.69 6.44
N GLU A 102 8.73 -9.62 6.00
CA GLU A 102 9.52 -10.81 5.64
C GLU A 102 10.04 -11.59 6.86
N ARG A 103 10.07 -10.96 8.03
CA ARG A 103 10.55 -11.61 9.28
C ARG A 103 9.47 -12.36 10.04
N GLU A 104 8.23 -12.12 9.73
CA GLU A 104 7.10 -12.82 10.34
C GLU A 104 6.67 -13.95 9.42
N GLU A 105 6.92 -15.20 9.83
CA GLU A 105 6.75 -16.40 9.01
C GLU A 105 5.31 -16.57 8.49
N ASP A 106 4.32 -16.22 9.33
CA ASP A 106 2.90 -16.34 9.02
C ASP A 106 2.29 -15.01 8.49
N PHE A 107 3.10 -13.99 8.23
CA PHE A 107 2.56 -12.73 7.73
C PHE A 107 1.93 -12.92 6.34
N PRO A 108 0.73 -12.36 6.07
CA PRO A 108 0.14 -12.43 4.74
C PRO A 108 1.05 -11.84 3.66
N TYR A 109 0.88 -12.27 2.42
CA TYR A 109 1.60 -11.66 1.30
C TYR A 109 1.16 -10.21 1.12
N VAL A 110 2.10 -9.30 0.84
CA VAL A 110 1.83 -7.88 0.64
C VAL A 110 1.98 -7.54 -0.83
N LEU A 111 0.89 -7.09 -1.43
CA LEU A 111 0.82 -6.72 -2.84
C LEU A 111 0.81 -5.19 -2.99
N MET A 112 1.62 -4.70 -3.92
CA MET A 112 1.62 -3.31 -4.36
C MET A 112 0.96 -3.22 -5.72
N GLU A 113 -0.06 -2.40 -5.84
CA GLU A 113 -0.78 -2.16 -7.09
C GLU A 113 -0.53 -0.74 -7.57
N THR A 114 -0.09 -0.60 -8.81
CA THR A 114 0.19 0.71 -9.43
C THR A 114 -0.48 0.81 -10.79
N ARG A 115 -0.96 2.01 -11.17
CA ARG A 115 -1.42 2.22 -12.54
C ARG A 115 -0.25 2.09 -13.51
N CYS A 116 -0.48 1.48 -14.70
CA CYS A 116 0.56 1.28 -15.71
C CYS A 116 1.23 2.58 -16.15
N ASN A 117 0.50 3.69 -16.15
CA ASN A 117 0.99 5.03 -16.53
C ASN A 117 1.61 5.82 -15.36
N ASN A 118 1.72 5.25 -14.16
CA ASN A 118 2.37 5.90 -13.02
C ASN A 118 3.83 5.46 -12.92
N ASP A 119 4.70 6.05 -13.74
CA ASP A 119 6.13 5.69 -13.82
C ASP A 119 6.86 5.80 -12.49
N SER A 120 6.52 6.79 -11.67
CA SER A 120 7.14 6.98 -10.35
C SER A 120 6.82 5.82 -9.40
N ALA A 121 5.56 5.45 -9.26
CA ALA A 121 5.14 4.34 -8.42
C ALA A 121 5.67 3.00 -8.98
N ASN A 122 5.60 2.78 -10.29
CA ASN A 122 6.15 1.60 -10.94
C ASN A 122 7.67 1.47 -10.71
N GLY A 123 8.41 2.58 -10.82
CA GLY A 123 9.86 2.60 -10.57
C GLY A 123 10.22 2.21 -9.13
N ILE A 124 9.49 2.75 -8.14
CA ILE A 124 9.67 2.40 -6.73
C ILE A 124 9.32 0.92 -6.50
N SER A 125 8.14 0.47 -6.96
CA SER A 125 7.66 -0.90 -6.77
C SER A 125 8.61 -1.93 -7.38
N LYS A 126 9.15 -1.68 -8.57
CA LYS A 126 10.19 -2.53 -9.21
C LYS A 126 11.49 -2.58 -8.42
N SER A 127 11.87 -1.47 -7.77
CA SER A 127 13.14 -1.40 -7.03
C SER A 127 13.07 -2.15 -5.69
N VAL A 128 11.90 -2.18 -5.06
CA VAL A 128 11.68 -2.81 -3.75
C VAL A 128 11.09 -4.21 -3.88
N GLY A 129 10.03 -4.39 -4.67
CA GLY A 129 9.31 -5.67 -4.82
C GLY A 129 9.69 -6.47 -6.08
N CYS A 130 8.93 -7.54 -6.32
CA CYS A 130 8.96 -8.35 -7.54
C CYS A 130 7.70 -8.10 -8.37
N TYR A 131 7.85 -7.82 -9.66
CA TYR A 131 6.71 -7.78 -10.58
C TYR A 131 6.09 -9.17 -10.72
N LEU A 132 4.78 -9.24 -10.59
CA LEU A 132 4.00 -10.47 -10.76
C LEU A 132 3.31 -10.50 -12.12
N THR A 133 2.48 -9.49 -12.39
CA THR A 133 1.61 -9.47 -13.57
C THR A 133 0.99 -8.08 -13.79
N THR A 134 0.22 -7.96 -14.88
CA THR A 134 -0.63 -6.79 -15.15
C THR A 134 -2.08 -7.25 -15.30
N PHE A 135 -3.00 -6.57 -14.61
CA PHE A 135 -4.44 -6.70 -14.80
C PHE A 135 -5.01 -5.35 -15.24
N ASP A 136 -5.69 -5.33 -16.37
CA ASP A 136 -6.22 -4.11 -17.01
C ASP A 136 -5.15 -3.01 -17.11
N ASP A 137 -5.33 -1.90 -16.39
CA ASP A 137 -4.42 -0.75 -16.37
C ASP A 137 -3.48 -0.74 -15.16
N ARG A 138 -3.33 -1.88 -14.44
CA ARG A 138 -2.58 -1.98 -13.18
C ARG A 138 -1.49 -3.03 -13.22
N ASN A 139 -0.30 -2.63 -12.82
CA ASN A 139 0.80 -3.53 -12.53
C ASN A 139 0.72 -3.98 -11.07
N VAL A 140 0.95 -5.26 -10.82
CA VAL A 140 0.94 -5.88 -9.49
C VAL A 140 2.33 -6.40 -9.16
N TYR A 141 2.78 -6.07 -7.96
CA TYR A 141 4.09 -6.46 -7.44
C TYR A 141 3.91 -7.13 -6.08
N LEU A 142 4.73 -8.15 -5.81
CA LEU A 142 4.90 -8.71 -4.46
C LEU A 142 5.98 -7.92 -3.72
N LEU A 143 5.66 -7.38 -2.54
CA LEU A 143 6.62 -6.62 -1.73
C LEU A 143 7.73 -7.54 -1.18
N GLN A 144 7.35 -8.70 -0.64
CA GLN A 144 8.25 -9.66 -0.01
C GLN A 144 8.99 -10.50 -1.06
N LYS A 145 10.11 -9.98 -1.57
CA LYS A 145 10.89 -10.64 -2.64
C LYS A 145 11.35 -12.06 -2.28
N SER A 146 11.75 -12.27 -1.04
CA SER A 146 12.24 -13.57 -0.56
C SER A 146 11.15 -14.64 -0.59
N ARG A 147 9.88 -14.25 -0.61
CA ARG A 147 8.73 -15.16 -0.61
C ARG A 147 8.12 -15.41 -2.00
N LEU A 148 8.77 -14.95 -3.07
CA LEU A 148 8.22 -15.09 -4.43
C LEU A 148 7.97 -16.56 -4.81
N GLN A 149 8.91 -17.45 -4.51
CA GLN A 149 8.78 -18.87 -4.86
C GLN A 149 7.63 -19.51 -4.05
N GLU A 150 7.53 -19.22 -2.76
CA GLU A 150 6.42 -19.66 -1.90
C GLU A 150 5.07 -19.15 -2.44
N PHE A 151 4.99 -17.88 -2.83
CA PHE A 151 3.79 -17.28 -3.42
C PHE A 151 3.31 -18.04 -4.66
N ILE A 152 4.24 -18.46 -5.53
CA ILE A 152 3.95 -19.25 -6.73
C ILE A 152 3.53 -20.68 -6.36
N ASP A 153 4.29 -21.35 -5.49
CA ASP A 153 4.07 -22.75 -5.12
C ASP A 153 2.78 -22.98 -4.32
N THR A 154 2.28 -21.95 -3.64
CA THR A 154 1.01 -22.00 -2.90
C THR A 154 -0.21 -21.53 -3.69
N ASN A 155 -0.11 -21.47 -5.02
CA ASN A 155 -1.17 -21.07 -5.96
C ASN A 155 -1.73 -19.65 -5.74
N GLN A 156 -0.97 -18.73 -5.11
CA GLN A 156 -1.44 -17.36 -4.87
C GLN A 156 -1.66 -16.57 -6.18
N MET A 157 -0.97 -16.93 -7.26
CA MET A 157 -1.21 -16.35 -8.59
C MET A 157 -2.61 -16.64 -9.11
N GLU A 158 -3.12 -17.86 -8.88
CA GLU A 158 -4.50 -18.22 -9.25
C GLU A 158 -5.54 -17.47 -8.40
N GLU A 159 -5.30 -17.36 -7.10
CA GLU A 159 -6.16 -16.59 -6.20
C GLU A 159 -6.18 -15.10 -6.56
N LEU A 160 -5.02 -14.54 -6.94
CA LEU A 160 -4.91 -13.17 -7.42
C LEU A 160 -5.71 -12.95 -8.72
N ALA A 161 -5.63 -13.88 -9.67
CA ALA A 161 -6.43 -13.81 -10.91
C ALA A 161 -7.94 -13.83 -10.62
N LYS A 162 -8.40 -14.71 -9.76
CA LYS A 162 -9.81 -14.78 -9.31
C LYS A 162 -10.27 -13.47 -8.66
N HIS A 163 -9.41 -12.84 -7.84
CA HIS A 163 -9.72 -11.55 -7.22
C HIS A 163 -10.04 -10.48 -8.29
N TYR A 164 -9.19 -10.33 -9.31
CA TYR A 164 -9.42 -9.33 -10.36
C TYR A 164 -10.60 -9.66 -11.28
N GLU A 165 -10.87 -10.92 -11.56
CA GLU A 165 -12.07 -11.34 -12.29
C GLU A 165 -13.34 -10.94 -11.55
N MET A 166 -13.41 -11.18 -10.23
CA MET A 166 -14.54 -10.77 -9.38
C MET A 166 -14.72 -9.25 -9.33
N GLU A 167 -13.64 -8.49 -9.26
CA GLU A 167 -13.65 -7.02 -9.30
C GLU A 167 -14.26 -6.50 -10.62
N ASN A 168 -13.89 -7.11 -11.75
CA ASN A 168 -14.41 -6.75 -13.06
C ASN A 168 -15.91 -7.04 -13.20
N ILE A 169 -16.39 -8.17 -12.65
CA ILE A 169 -17.81 -8.51 -12.59
C ILE A 169 -18.58 -7.47 -11.77
N LYS A 170 -18.10 -7.09 -10.60
CA LYS A 170 -18.72 -6.05 -9.76
C LYS A 170 -18.81 -4.71 -10.49
N LYS A 171 -17.75 -4.29 -11.17
CA LYS A 171 -17.72 -3.03 -11.96
C LYS A 171 -18.73 -3.06 -13.13
N ALA A 172 -18.93 -4.22 -13.76
CA ALA A 172 -19.89 -4.39 -14.84
C ALA A 172 -21.35 -4.27 -14.34
N ILE A 173 -21.66 -4.82 -13.17
CA ILE A 173 -23.00 -4.77 -12.56
C ILE A 173 -23.38 -3.34 -12.15
N VAL A 174 -22.45 -2.56 -11.60
CA VAL A 174 -22.70 -1.17 -11.15
C VAL A 174 -22.94 -0.22 -12.34
N LYS A 175 -22.51 -0.56 -13.55
CA LYS A 175 -22.70 0.26 -14.76
C LYS A 175 -24.02 0.01 -15.48
N GLN A 176 -24.81 -0.95 -15.04
CA GLN A 176 -26.19 -1.21 -15.52
C GLN A 176 -27.21 -0.48 -14.66
#